data_ddc0136240622bc6abecaad19e687b76
#
_entry.id   ddc0136240622bc6abecaad19e687b76
#
_cell.length_a   1.000
_cell.length_b   1.000
_cell.length_c   1.000
_cell.angle_alpha   90.00
_cell.angle_beta   90.00
_cell.angle_gamma   90.00
#
_symmetry.space_group_name_H-M   'P 1'
#
loop_
_entity.id
_entity.type
_entity.pdbx_description
1 polymer ?
#
loop_
_entity_poly.entity_id
_entity_poly.type
_entity_poly.pdbx_seq_one_letter_code
_entity_poly.pdbx_strand_id
1 'polypeptide(L)'
;MFRIIKKSLTVGVVTGQYQKGGAPAVPVVPEVKKKAALFKRSFAIREVDTGSCNACEMEMNALMNPVYDAEQFGIHIAASPRHADALIVTGPVTVNMERALKDAHKQTPDPKLVIALGDCAIHCGMFKGCYAVTGPVERHIPVDVRIPGCPPRPADILEALSELRNGRP
;
A
#
# COMPACT_ATOMS: atom_id res chain seq x y z
N MET A 1 37.73 -12.68 -13.76
CA MET A 1 37.24 -11.49 -14.45
C MET A 1 36.91 -11.75 -15.92
N PHE A 2 37.82 -12.25 -16.75
CA PHE A 2 37.57 -12.58 -18.18
C PHE A 2 36.38 -13.49 -18.46
N ARG A 3 36.08 -14.47 -17.59
CA ARG A 3 34.93 -15.39 -17.79
C ARG A 3 33.57 -14.68 -17.71
N ILE A 4 33.44 -13.64 -16.87
CA ILE A 4 32.21 -12.84 -16.73
C ILE A 4 32.01 -12.00 -17.98
N ILE A 5 33.05 -11.33 -18.46
CA ILE A 5 33.01 -10.51 -19.67
C ILE A 5 32.67 -11.38 -20.90
N LYS A 6 33.31 -12.55 -21.04
CA LYS A 6 33.03 -13.49 -22.13
C LYS A 6 31.57 -13.98 -22.07
N LYS A 7 31.05 -14.27 -20.88
CA LYS A 7 29.65 -14.71 -20.68
C LYS A 7 28.66 -13.58 -20.99
N SER A 8 28.98 -12.35 -20.62
CA SER A 8 28.16 -11.16 -20.96
C SER A 8 28.10 -10.90 -22.46
N LEU A 9 29.20 -11.09 -23.17
CA LEU A 9 29.26 -10.93 -24.63
C LEU A 9 28.57 -12.07 -25.41
N THR A 10 28.58 -13.29 -24.86
CA THR A 10 27.98 -14.46 -25.52
C THR A 10 26.49 -14.64 -25.24
N VAL A 11 26.02 -14.22 -24.07
CA VAL A 11 24.61 -14.36 -23.69
C VAL A 11 23.77 -13.15 -24.07
N GLY A 12 24.42 -11.99 -24.31
CA GLY A 12 23.73 -10.76 -24.67
C GLY A 12 22.87 -10.19 -23.56
N VAL A 13 21.91 -9.34 -23.91
CA VAL A 13 20.95 -8.76 -22.95
C VAL A 13 19.87 -9.79 -22.66
N VAL A 14 19.90 -10.35 -21.44
CA VAL A 14 18.94 -11.36 -20.98
C VAL A 14 17.68 -10.72 -20.37
N THR A 15 17.74 -9.43 -20.06
CA THR A 15 16.59 -8.67 -19.53
C THR A 15 15.72 -8.22 -20.69
N GLY A 16 14.47 -8.70 -20.72
CA GLY A 16 13.46 -8.14 -21.61
C GLY A 16 13.16 -6.68 -21.27
N GLN A 17 12.67 -5.92 -22.23
CA GLN A 17 12.14 -4.59 -21.92
C GLN A 17 10.99 -4.78 -20.92
N TYR A 18 11.08 -4.11 -19.79
CA TYR A 18 9.99 -4.01 -18.84
C TYR A 18 8.80 -3.35 -19.55
N GLN A 19 7.83 -4.16 -19.94
CA GLN A 19 6.54 -3.62 -20.34
C GLN A 19 5.90 -3.11 -19.04
N LYS A 20 5.75 -1.80 -18.96
CA LYS A 20 4.99 -1.13 -17.92
C LYS A 20 3.56 -1.70 -18.02
N GLY A 21 3.32 -2.83 -17.35
CA GLY A 21 1.97 -3.30 -17.11
C GLY A 21 1.35 -2.21 -16.25
N GLY A 22 0.45 -1.44 -16.86
CA GLY A 22 -0.23 -0.40 -16.11
C GLY A 22 -0.88 -1.06 -14.91
N ALA A 23 -0.42 -0.70 -13.70
CA ALA A 23 -1.25 -0.92 -12.55
C ALA A 23 -2.61 -0.30 -12.88
N PRO A 24 -3.73 -0.96 -12.56
CA PRO A 24 -5.03 -0.35 -12.76
C PRO A 24 -4.98 1.00 -12.03
N ALA A 25 -5.13 2.08 -12.80
CA ALA A 25 -5.10 3.42 -12.26
C ALA A 25 -6.06 3.46 -11.07
N VAL A 26 -5.53 3.68 -9.87
CA VAL A 26 -6.34 3.75 -8.67
C VAL A 26 -7.23 4.97 -8.86
N PRO A 27 -8.57 4.83 -8.95
CA PRO A 27 -9.46 5.96 -9.18
C PRO A 27 -9.42 6.86 -7.94
N VAL A 28 -8.59 7.90 -8.00
CA VAL A 28 -8.45 8.87 -6.92
C VAL A 28 -9.51 9.96 -7.10
N VAL A 29 -10.47 9.98 -6.21
CA VAL A 29 -11.54 10.99 -6.19
C VAL A 29 -10.93 12.40 -5.98
N PRO A 30 -11.49 13.47 -6.59
CA PRO A 30 -10.94 14.84 -6.47
C PRO A 30 -10.75 15.33 -5.04
N GLU A 31 -11.61 14.90 -4.11
CA GLU A 31 -11.49 15.23 -2.68
C GLU A 31 -10.26 14.59 -2.03
N VAL A 32 -9.95 13.35 -2.41
CA VAL A 32 -8.74 12.65 -1.94
C VAL A 32 -7.48 13.35 -2.45
N LYS A 33 -7.49 13.84 -3.69
CA LYS A 33 -6.38 14.65 -4.25
C LYS A 33 -6.16 15.94 -3.46
N LYS A 34 -7.22 16.61 -2.99
CA LYS A 34 -7.10 17.80 -2.14
C LYS A 34 -6.47 17.49 -0.78
N LYS A 35 -6.89 16.41 -0.13
CA LYS A 35 -6.27 15.95 1.13
C LYS A 35 -4.81 15.56 0.91
N ALA A 36 -4.52 14.77 -0.12
CA ALA A 36 -3.18 14.30 -0.45
C ALA A 36 -2.21 15.47 -0.81
N ALA A 37 -2.72 16.55 -1.39
CA ALA A 37 -1.92 17.74 -1.71
C ALA A 37 -1.28 18.42 -0.49
N LEU A 38 -1.76 18.16 0.71
CA LEU A 38 -1.17 18.65 1.95
C LEU A 38 0.13 17.93 2.32
N PHE A 39 0.32 16.69 1.85
CA PHE A 39 1.45 15.82 2.21
C PHE A 39 2.59 15.80 1.19
N LYS A 40 2.77 16.86 0.40
CA LYS A 40 3.70 16.89 -0.75
C LYS A 40 5.18 16.64 -0.40
N ARG A 41 5.63 16.98 0.80
CA ARG A 41 7.05 16.88 1.19
C ARG A 41 7.40 15.57 1.85
N SER A 42 6.51 15.03 2.64
CA SER A 42 6.70 13.82 3.43
C SER A 42 5.34 13.16 3.62
N PHE A 43 5.30 11.85 3.49
CA PHE A 43 4.08 11.06 3.61
C PHE A 43 4.32 9.91 4.57
N ALA A 44 3.93 10.12 5.81
CA ALA A 44 4.07 9.15 6.89
C ALA A 44 2.88 8.18 6.88
N ILE A 45 3.17 6.90 6.80
CA ILE A 45 2.16 5.85 6.69
C ILE A 45 2.20 4.96 7.92
N ARG A 46 1.06 4.70 8.52
CA ARG A 46 0.91 3.64 9.52
C ARG A 46 0.16 2.47 8.91
N GLU A 47 0.78 1.31 8.95
CA GLU A 47 0.13 0.06 8.59
C GLU A 47 -0.65 -0.50 9.77
N VAL A 48 -1.83 -1.08 9.47
CA VAL A 48 -2.69 -1.78 10.41
C VAL A 48 -3.16 -3.08 9.81
N ASP A 49 -2.61 -4.19 10.28
CA ASP A 49 -3.09 -5.53 9.95
C ASP A 49 -4.40 -5.81 10.71
N THR A 50 -5.45 -6.19 9.98
CA THR A 50 -6.77 -6.48 10.53
C THR A 50 -7.16 -7.95 10.47
N GLY A 51 -6.26 -8.80 10.02
CA GLY A 51 -6.42 -10.25 9.89
C GLY A 51 -5.98 -10.78 8.54
N SER A 52 -4.86 -10.28 8.05
CA SER A 52 -4.28 -10.64 6.77
C SER A 52 -3.58 -12.00 6.81
N CYS A 53 -3.16 -12.48 5.63
CA CYS A 53 -2.29 -13.63 5.49
C CYS A 53 -0.79 -13.26 5.47
N ASN A 54 -0.44 -12.02 5.83
CA ASN A 54 0.90 -11.44 5.81
C ASN A 54 1.51 -11.20 4.41
N ALA A 55 0.81 -11.48 3.33
CA ALA A 55 1.37 -11.28 2.00
C ALA A 55 1.48 -9.78 1.64
N CYS A 56 0.45 -8.99 1.94
CA CYS A 56 0.47 -7.54 1.70
C CYS A 56 1.53 -6.84 2.56
N GLU A 57 1.72 -7.27 3.80
CA GLU A 57 2.74 -6.75 4.72
C GLU A 57 4.16 -7.02 4.21
N MET A 58 4.39 -8.21 3.64
CA MET A 58 5.69 -8.52 3.03
C MET A 58 5.98 -7.64 1.81
N GLU A 59 4.98 -7.35 0.98
CA GLU A 59 5.12 -6.41 -0.13
C GLU A 59 5.31 -4.96 0.34
N MET A 60 4.65 -4.56 1.45
CA MET A 60 4.90 -3.28 2.10
C MET A 60 6.33 -3.17 2.64
N ASN A 61 6.84 -4.22 3.28
CA ASN A 61 8.23 -4.27 3.74
C ASN A 61 9.21 -4.20 2.56
N ALA A 62 8.87 -4.80 1.42
CA ALA A 62 9.69 -4.74 0.22
C ALA A 62 9.84 -3.31 -0.34
N LEU A 63 8.91 -2.38 -0.05
CA LEU A 63 9.04 -0.98 -0.44
C LEU A 63 10.26 -0.29 0.17
N MET A 64 10.70 -0.76 1.35
CA MET A 64 11.85 -0.19 2.08
C MET A 64 13.19 -0.79 1.67
N ASN A 65 13.21 -1.74 0.72
CA ASN A 65 14.45 -2.33 0.24
C ASN A 65 15.17 -1.40 -0.75
N PRO A 66 16.48 -1.62 -1.01
CA PRO A 66 17.25 -0.77 -1.92
C PRO A 66 16.78 -0.73 -3.38
N VAL A 67 15.90 -1.64 -3.79
CA VAL A 67 15.37 -1.69 -5.17
C VAL A 67 14.24 -0.68 -5.36
N TYR A 68 13.33 -0.61 -4.41
CA TYR A 68 12.15 0.28 -4.46
C TYR A 68 12.41 1.60 -3.76
N ASP A 69 13.09 1.55 -2.60
CA ASP A 69 13.52 2.70 -1.81
C ASP A 69 12.44 3.79 -1.72
N ALA A 70 11.31 3.45 -1.10
CA ALA A 70 10.16 4.36 -0.98
C ALA A 70 10.53 5.67 -0.24
N GLU A 71 11.56 5.64 0.61
CA GLU A 71 12.01 6.82 1.34
C GLU A 71 12.60 7.90 0.42
N GLN A 72 13.22 7.54 -0.71
CA GLN A 72 13.67 8.52 -1.72
C GLN A 72 12.51 9.35 -2.30
N PHE A 73 11.30 8.79 -2.26
CA PHE A 73 10.08 9.49 -2.67
C PHE A 73 9.39 10.20 -1.50
N GLY A 74 10.02 10.26 -0.31
CA GLY A 74 9.46 10.88 0.89
C GLY A 74 8.33 10.09 1.53
N ILE A 75 8.23 8.80 1.26
CA ILE A 75 7.25 7.87 1.84
C ILE A 75 7.97 7.08 2.94
N HIS A 76 7.46 7.10 4.16
CA HIS A 76 8.07 6.40 5.27
C HIS A 76 7.02 5.78 6.20
N ILE A 77 7.41 4.73 6.92
CA ILE A 77 6.51 4.03 7.85
C ILE A 77 6.63 4.65 9.24
N ALA A 78 5.49 5.10 9.77
CA ALA A 78 5.39 5.64 11.11
C ALA A 78 5.09 4.53 12.13
N ALA A 79 5.80 4.54 13.25
CA ALA A 79 5.59 3.56 14.32
C ALA A 79 4.26 3.77 15.08
N SER A 80 3.70 4.98 15.05
CA SER A 80 2.47 5.31 15.76
C SER A 80 1.47 5.99 14.82
N PRO A 81 0.16 5.67 14.93
CA PRO A 81 -0.87 6.35 14.15
C PRO A 81 -0.93 7.86 14.40
N ARG A 82 -0.49 8.34 15.55
CA ARG A 82 -0.47 9.78 15.90
C ARG A 82 0.50 10.61 15.04
N HIS A 83 1.46 9.95 14.40
CA HIS A 83 2.47 10.59 13.54
C HIS A 83 2.27 10.21 12.06
N ALA A 84 1.14 9.58 11.74
CA ALA A 84 0.84 9.14 10.38
C ALA A 84 -0.11 10.13 9.69
N ASP A 85 0.16 10.37 8.41
CA ASP A 85 -0.69 11.10 7.48
C ASP A 85 -1.72 10.19 6.82
N ALA A 86 -1.40 8.88 6.76
CA ALA A 86 -2.29 7.88 6.22
C ALA A 86 -2.25 6.57 7.02
N LEU A 87 -3.40 5.88 7.05
CA LEU A 87 -3.49 4.49 7.46
C LEU A 87 -3.55 3.60 6.22
N ILE A 88 -2.66 2.61 6.14
CA ILE A 88 -2.79 1.50 5.22
C ILE A 88 -3.32 0.31 6.00
N VAL A 89 -4.46 -0.20 5.56
CA VAL A 89 -5.13 -1.33 6.22
C VAL A 89 -5.04 -2.55 5.33
N THR A 90 -4.53 -3.64 5.89
CA THR A 90 -4.35 -4.93 5.23
C THR A 90 -5.28 -5.98 5.82
N GLY A 91 -5.65 -6.96 5.01
CA GLY A 91 -6.56 -8.04 5.41
C GLY A 91 -8.02 -7.63 5.58
N PRO A 92 -8.91 -8.62 5.74
CA PRO A 92 -10.30 -8.37 6.12
C PRO A 92 -10.36 -8.04 7.61
N VAL A 93 -11.35 -7.28 8.02
CA VAL A 93 -11.49 -6.94 9.44
C VAL A 93 -12.00 -8.16 10.22
N THR A 94 -11.21 -8.61 11.18
CA THR A 94 -11.59 -9.68 12.10
C THR A 94 -12.22 -9.12 13.37
N VAL A 95 -13.00 -9.97 14.07
CA VAL A 95 -13.65 -9.62 15.34
C VAL A 95 -12.65 -9.05 16.35
N ASN A 96 -11.46 -9.65 16.43
CA ASN A 96 -10.44 -9.24 17.39
C ASN A 96 -9.78 -7.90 17.03
N MET A 97 -9.65 -7.58 15.72
CA MET A 97 -8.95 -6.40 15.26
C MET A 97 -9.86 -5.20 14.98
N GLU A 98 -11.18 -5.39 14.97
CA GLU A 98 -12.14 -4.32 14.72
C GLU A 98 -11.94 -3.11 15.65
N ARG A 99 -11.78 -3.37 16.95
CA ARG A 99 -11.54 -2.32 17.93
C ARG A 99 -10.19 -1.61 17.69
N ALA A 100 -9.14 -2.39 17.47
CA ALA A 100 -7.80 -1.84 17.23
C ALA A 100 -7.76 -0.94 15.97
N LEU A 101 -8.46 -1.35 14.89
CA LEU A 101 -8.60 -0.56 13.68
C LEU A 101 -9.30 0.79 13.95
N LYS A 102 -10.43 0.76 14.66
CA LYS A 102 -11.17 1.98 15.03
C LYS A 102 -10.36 2.91 15.92
N ASP A 103 -9.62 2.35 16.88
CA ASP A 103 -8.76 3.10 17.78
C ASP A 103 -7.58 3.74 17.01
N ALA A 104 -6.95 3.01 16.08
CA ALA A 104 -5.89 3.53 15.22
C ALA A 104 -6.42 4.67 14.33
N HIS A 105 -7.59 4.49 13.70
CA HIS A 105 -8.22 5.53 12.89
C HIS A 105 -8.54 6.78 13.68
N LYS A 106 -9.04 6.65 14.92
CA LYS A 106 -9.33 7.78 15.80
C LYS A 106 -8.07 8.54 16.25
N GLN A 107 -6.95 7.82 16.42
CA GLN A 107 -5.69 8.40 16.88
C GLN A 107 -4.89 9.06 15.75
N THR A 108 -5.16 8.72 14.50
CA THR A 108 -4.54 9.39 13.36
C THR A 108 -5.11 10.81 13.23
N PRO A 109 -4.26 11.86 13.22
CA PRO A 109 -4.72 13.24 13.14
C PRO A 109 -5.39 13.56 11.81
N ASP A 110 -6.30 14.53 11.81
CA ASP A 110 -6.87 15.07 10.56
C ASP A 110 -6.00 16.21 10.03
N PRO A 111 -5.85 16.37 8.71
CA PRO A 111 -6.42 15.53 7.63
C PRO A 111 -5.68 14.21 7.48
N LYS A 112 -6.40 13.13 7.28
CA LYS A 112 -5.85 11.79 7.10
C LYS A 112 -6.38 11.12 5.84
N LEU A 113 -5.62 10.15 5.33
CA LEU A 113 -6.05 9.25 4.27
C LEU A 113 -6.18 7.82 4.81
N VAL A 114 -7.16 7.09 4.33
CA VAL A 114 -7.33 5.66 4.63
C VAL A 114 -7.23 4.88 3.33
N ILE A 115 -6.28 3.95 3.29
CA ILE A 115 -5.95 3.14 2.13
C ILE A 115 -6.25 1.68 2.45
N ALA A 116 -7.14 1.04 1.71
CA ALA A 116 -7.36 -0.40 1.76
C ALA A 116 -6.40 -1.09 0.78
N LEU A 117 -5.47 -1.88 1.30
CA LEU A 117 -4.45 -2.57 0.52
C LEU A 117 -4.78 -4.05 0.36
N GLY A 118 -4.90 -4.45 -0.89
CA GLY A 118 -5.17 -5.83 -1.28
C GLY A 118 -6.65 -6.20 -1.29
N ASP A 119 -6.96 -7.24 -2.02
CA ASP A 119 -8.33 -7.70 -2.26
C ASP A 119 -9.05 -8.10 -0.96
N CYS A 120 -8.29 -8.58 0.03
CA CYS A 120 -8.86 -8.96 1.32
C CYS A 120 -9.39 -7.75 2.10
N ALA A 121 -8.69 -6.62 2.07
CA ALA A 121 -9.12 -5.37 2.71
C ALA A 121 -10.33 -4.75 1.99
N ILE A 122 -10.40 -4.90 0.66
CA ILE A 122 -11.42 -4.28 -0.19
C ILE A 122 -12.74 -5.06 -0.16
N HIS A 123 -12.70 -6.39 -0.25
CA HIS A 123 -13.89 -7.24 -0.36
C HIS A 123 -13.78 -8.60 0.34
N CYS A 124 -12.88 -8.71 1.32
CA CYS A 124 -12.59 -9.92 2.11
C CYS A 124 -11.87 -11.04 1.32
N GLY A 125 -11.68 -10.92 0.00
CA GLY A 125 -10.96 -11.89 -0.81
C GLY A 125 -11.35 -13.35 -0.53
N MET A 126 -10.35 -14.18 -0.30
CA MET A 126 -10.53 -15.61 0.04
C MET A 126 -11.12 -15.88 1.44
N PHE A 127 -11.14 -14.87 2.32
CA PHE A 127 -11.66 -15.00 3.70
C PHE A 127 -13.16 -14.66 3.81
N LYS A 128 -13.83 -14.42 2.69
CA LYS A 128 -15.26 -14.11 2.68
C LYS A 128 -16.07 -15.25 3.27
N GLY A 129 -16.90 -14.94 4.27
CA GLY A 129 -17.74 -15.93 4.96
C GLY A 129 -17.05 -16.69 6.11
N CYS A 130 -15.79 -16.40 6.42
CA CYS A 130 -15.15 -16.95 7.62
C CYS A 130 -15.81 -16.40 8.90
N TYR A 131 -15.99 -17.24 9.90
CA TYR A 131 -16.69 -16.90 11.14
C TYR A 131 -16.05 -15.74 11.93
N ALA A 132 -14.73 -15.57 11.81
CA ALA A 132 -13.98 -14.53 12.50
C ALA A 132 -13.91 -13.20 11.74
N VAL A 133 -14.42 -13.14 10.49
CA VAL A 133 -14.36 -11.95 9.62
C VAL A 133 -15.67 -11.19 9.71
N THR A 134 -15.58 -9.93 10.13
CA THR A 134 -16.74 -9.03 10.25
C THR A 134 -17.06 -8.31 8.95
N GLY A 135 -16.09 -8.20 8.04
CA GLY A 135 -16.30 -7.59 6.71
C GLY A 135 -15.06 -6.89 6.15
N PRO A 136 -15.23 -6.20 5.01
CA PRO A 136 -14.20 -5.37 4.42
C PRO A 136 -13.97 -4.11 5.27
N VAL A 137 -12.82 -3.44 5.07
CA VAL A 137 -12.42 -2.24 5.83
C VAL A 137 -13.46 -1.13 5.74
N GLU A 138 -14.04 -0.93 4.56
CA GLU A 138 -15.04 0.12 4.31
C GLU A 138 -16.29 0.02 5.18
N ARG A 139 -16.61 -1.18 5.67
CA ARG A 139 -17.74 -1.39 6.58
C ARG A 139 -17.49 -0.80 7.97
N HIS A 140 -16.23 -0.59 8.36
CA HIS A 140 -15.83 -0.18 9.72
C HIS A 140 -15.32 1.24 9.80
N ILE A 141 -14.56 1.70 8.77
CA ILE A 141 -14.02 3.06 8.66
C ILE A 141 -14.12 3.54 7.22
N PRO A 142 -14.23 4.86 6.97
CA PRO A 142 -14.24 5.39 5.61
C PRO A 142 -12.92 5.08 4.89
N VAL A 143 -12.99 4.60 3.65
CA VAL A 143 -11.83 4.29 2.81
C VAL A 143 -11.74 5.33 1.69
N ASP A 144 -10.62 6.04 1.62
CA ASP A 144 -10.34 7.04 0.59
C ASP A 144 -9.78 6.39 -0.69
N VAL A 145 -8.90 5.39 -0.55
CA VAL A 145 -8.17 4.77 -1.66
C VAL A 145 -8.18 3.25 -1.54
N ARG A 146 -8.29 2.56 -2.67
CA ARG A 146 -8.24 1.10 -2.75
C ARG A 146 -7.14 0.68 -3.70
N ILE A 147 -6.20 -0.14 -3.23
CA ILE A 147 -5.12 -0.71 -4.04
C ILE A 147 -5.40 -2.22 -4.18
N PRO A 148 -5.93 -2.67 -5.32
CA PRO A 148 -6.28 -4.08 -5.52
C PRO A 148 -5.05 -4.95 -5.75
N GLY A 149 -5.19 -6.26 -5.50
CA GLY A 149 -4.19 -7.29 -5.69
C GLY A 149 -4.16 -8.29 -4.55
N CYS A 150 -3.62 -9.48 -4.80
CA CYS A 150 -3.53 -10.54 -3.77
C CYS A 150 -2.19 -11.29 -3.82
N PRO A 151 -1.10 -10.68 -3.29
CA PRO A 151 -0.92 -9.27 -2.92
C PRO A 151 -0.70 -8.36 -4.13
N PRO A 152 -0.89 -7.04 -4.01
CA PRO A 152 -0.41 -6.10 -5.01
C PRO A 152 1.13 -6.06 -4.99
N ARG A 153 1.75 -5.85 -6.15
CA ARG A 153 3.22 -5.79 -6.25
C ARG A 153 3.75 -4.52 -5.60
N PRO A 154 4.98 -4.51 -5.06
CA PRO A 154 5.58 -3.31 -4.47
C PRO A 154 5.60 -2.13 -5.45
N ALA A 155 5.87 -2.38 -6.73
CA ALA A 155 5.83 -1.33 -7.76
C ALA A 155 4.45 -0.66 -7.88
N ASP A 156 3.37 -1.45 -7.83
CA ASP A 156 2.00 -0.95 -7.94
C ASP A 156 1.61 -0.14 -6.69
N ILE A 157 2.05 -0.60 -5.52
CA ILE A 157 1.85 0.13 -4.25
C ILE A 157 2.61 1.47 -4.30
N LEU A 158 3.89 1.45 -4.71
CA LEU A 158 4.73 2.64 -4.80
C LEU A 158 4.17 3.65 -5.80
N GLU A 159 3.68 3.18 -6.95
CA GLU A 159 3.06 4.04 -7.97
C GLU A 159 1.81 4.73 -7.39
N ALA A 160 0.91 3.98 -6.76
CA ALA A 160 -0.30 4.52 -6.14
C ALA A 160 0.01 5.56 -5.04
N LEU A 161 0.97 5.27 -4.16
CA LEU A 161 1.39 6.20 -3.11
C LEU A 161 2.06 7.46 -3.68
N SER A 162 2.86 7.30 -4.74
CA SER A 162 3.53 8.40 -5.42
C SER A 162 2.53 9.31 -6.16
N GLU A 163 1.49 8.75 -6.76
CA GLU A 163 0.40 9.50 -7.38
C GLU A 163 -0.38 10.31 -6.35
N LEU A 164 -0.68 9.72 -5.20
CA LEU A 164 -1.33 10.42 -4.08
C LEU A 164 -0.48 11.60 -3.63
N ARG A 165 0.82 11.42 -3.46
CA ARG A 165 1.73 12.47 -3.00
C ARG A 165 1.92 13.57 -4.04
N ASN A 166 2.13 13.23 -5.30
CA ASN A 166 2.51 14.18 -6.34
C ASN A 166 1.32 14.95 -6.93
N GLY A 167 0.10 14.49 -6.70
CA GLY A 167 -1.11 15.12 -7.23
C GLY A 167 -1.12 15.25 -8.75
N ARG A 168 -0.37 14.42 -9.49
CA ARG A 168 -0.36 14.47 -10.95
C ARG A 168 -1.71 14.04 -11.52
N PRO A 169 -2.20 14.80 -12.51
CA PRO A 169 -3.42 14.44 -13.22
C PRO A 169 -3.23 13.20 -14.07
#